data_e52b0e60072dbba79abfc838c824884f
#
_entry.id   e52b0e60072dbba79abfc838c824884f
#
_cell.length_a   1.000
_cell.length_b   1.000
_cell.length_c   1.000
_cell.angle_alpha   90.00
_cell.angle_beta   90.00
_cell.angle_gamma   90.00
#
_symmetry.space_group_name_H-M   'P 1'
#
loop_
_entity.id
_entity.type
_entity.pdbx_description
1 polymer ?
#
loop_
_entity_poly.entity_id
_entity_poly.type
_entity_poly.pdbx_seq_one_letter_code
_entity_poly.pdbx_strand_id
1 'polypeptide(L)'
;MELLAPAKNIDVARAAIMAGADAVYIGAPKFGARQAAGNSIDDLRQLATYAHRFGVKVLVTVNTLMDDSERKEAAAMAWQLYEAGVDALIIQDLRLLREQLPPIRLHASTQCDNRTPEQVVALQRMGFRRAVLARELSIDEIRAIRQATLADNPEQPIELEVFVHGAVCVCYSGRCYMSERLMGRSANRGACAQMCRMAYDVLDSRGRELRDAKGQPLHQRYVLSLKDMNRSAYLQQLHDVGVSTLKIEGRLKDADYVTNVVAYYRQKLDALTRDAAAGGKQVHDSEFKRSFEPNPAKTFHRGDSPYFIAGRTAELANWDSPKSTGEPVGIVTSARDRSMHVQLLPDVTLHNGDGLCYADRGFQVNSVTPLSGTAVAVSTFRAVNIPVGTMLYRNTDTAFLKQLHAERHIPVTITLEAEESGFVLSIGSYPAGSWIATRHYEHPHTAATQGEQARRTQAAQLAKLGDTDYVAAEVHVPEQAYFIPMSTLNAWRREVAAAAVEAQDTAYIRQKAAPVTVSEADLPDYNSTGEPLMTCRYCILYELGHCRKQPSRLKPESEPRYLRLSNGTTVELQFDCKNCRMNIIDYSNSQLSNPQTLKLSNI
;
A
#
# COMPACT_ATOMS: atom_id res chain seq x y z
N MET A 1 -15.43 -4.75 0.26
CA MET A 1 -14.20 -4.30 0.97
C MET A 1 -13.61 -3.10 0.25
N GLU A 2 -13.16 -2.09 0.99
CA GLU A 2 -12.49 -0.89 0.49
C GLU A 2 -11.01 -1.18 0.18
N LEU A 3 -10.51 -0.77 -0.99
CA LEU A 3 -9.08 -0.87 -1.36
C LEU A 3 -8.38 0.46 -1.07
N LEU A 4 -7.50 0.48 -0.07
CA LEU A 4 -6.78 1.65 0.39
C LEU A 4 -5.34 1.65 -0.15
N ALA A 5 -5.05 2.60 -1.04
CA ALA A 5 -3.75 2.72 -1.72
C ALA A 5 -2.83 3.77 -1.08
N PRO A 6 -1.51 3.56 -1.10
CA PRO A 6 -0.54 4.54 -0.63
C PRO A 6 -0.28 5.63 -1.67
N ALA A 7 0.01 6.85 -1.19
CA ALA A 7 0.49 7.92 -2.05
C ALA A 7 1.62 8.71 -1.36
N LYS A 8 2.68 9.02 -2.10
CA LYS A 8 3.73 9.94 -1.62
C LYS A 8 3.41 11.39 -1.95
N ASN A 9 2.70 11.64 -3.05
CA ASN A 9 2.29 12.95 -3.56
C ASN A 9 1.00 12.83 -4.38
N ILE A 10 0.49 13.94 -4.91
CA ILE A 10 -0.74 14.02 -5.71
C ILE A 10 -0.68 13.11 -6.95
N ASP A 11 0.44 13.08 -7.67
CA ASP A 11 0.55 12.31 -8.92
C ASP A 11 0.41 10.81 -8.66
N VAL A 12 1.03 10.31 -7.59
CA VAL A 12 0.89 8.91 -7.17
C VAL A 12 -0.53 8.63 -6.67
N ALA A 13 -1.17 9.60 -5.99
CA ALA A 13 -2.56 9.45 -5.57
C ALA A 13 -3.51 9.36 -6.77
N ARG A 14 -3.34 10.21 -7.80
CA ARG A 14 -4.10 10.13 -9.05
C ARG A 14 -3.90 8.80 -9.75
N ALA A 15 -2.65 8.32 -9.85
CA ALA A 15 -2.35 7.00 -10.42
C ALA A 15 -3.08 5.88 -9.66
N ALA A 16 -3.13 5.93 -8.32
CA ALA A 16 -3.87 4.98 -7.49
C ALA A 16 -5.38 5.02 -7.77
N ILE A 17 -5.96 6.22 -7.90
CA ILE A 17 -7.39 6.43 -8.21
C ILE A 17 -7.71 5.82 -9.58
N MET A 18 -6.89 6.14 -10.60
CA MET A 18 -7.06 5.61 -11.96
C MET A 18 -6.92 4.08 -12.00
N ALA A 19 -6.06 3.50 -11.17
CA ALA A 19 -5.86 2.05 -11.07
C ALA A 19 -6.96 1.31 -10.28
N GLY A 20 -7.90 2.02 -9.63
CA GLY A 20 -9.07 1.43 -8.97
C GLY A 20 -9.05 1.43 -7.45
N ALA A 21 -8.33 2.35 -6.81
CA ALA A 21 -8.42 2.57 -5.37
C ALA A 21 -9.79 3.15 -4.97
N ASP A 22 -10.32 2.71 -3.81
CA ASP A 22 -11.53 3.26 -3.18
C ASP A 22 -11.18 4.35 -2.15
N ALA A 23 -9.94 4.33 -1.66
CA ALA A 23 -9.37 5.35 -0.80
C ALA A 23 -7.87 5.47 -1.03
N VAL A 24 -7.31 6.65 -0.77
CA VAL A 24 -5.86 6.89 -0.78
C VAL A 24 -5.41 7.39 0.58
N TYR A 25 -4.22 6.97 1.05
CA TYR A 25 -3.62 7.56 2.23
C TYR A 25 -2.29 8.21 1.91
N ILE A 26 -2.11 9.44 2.41
CA ILE A 26 -1.03 10.36 2.06
C ILE A 26 -0.47 11.02 3.32
N GLY A 27 0.76 11.52 3.27
CA GLY A 27 1.39 12.21 4.40
C GLY A 27 0.89 13.65 4.55
N ALA A 28 0.62 14.08 5.79
CA ALA A 28 0.48 15.50 6.13
C ALA A 28 1.79 16.27 5.90
N PRO A 29 1.78 17.61 5.93
CA PRO A 29 2.99 18.43 5.87
C PRO A 29 4.01 18.08 6.98
N LYS A 30 3.49 17.72 8.17
CA LYS A 30 4.24 17.31 9.35
C LYS A 30 3.60 16.08 10.03
N PHE A 31 4.30 15.47 11.00
CA PHE A 31 3.80 14.41 11.88
C PHE A 31 3.42 13.10 11.17
N GLY A 32 3.88 12.88 9.95
CA GLY A 32 3.75 11.61 9.25
C GLY A 32 4.92 10.67 9.53
N ALA A 33 4.66 9.36 9.73
CA ALA A 33 5.69 8.34 9.97
C ALA A 33 6.69 8.13 8.80
N ARG A 34 6.64 8.95 7.76
CA ARG A 34 7.58 9.04 6.64
C ARG A 34 7.79 10.52 6.34
N GLN A 35 8.74 11.16 7.03
CA GLN A 35 9.01 12.60 6.90
C GLN A 35 9.30 13.05 5.45
N ALA A 36 9.89 12.19 4.63
CA ALA A 36 10.20 12.47 3.23
C ALA A 36 8.98 12.47 2.27
N ALA A 37 7.76 12.27 2.77
CA ALA A 37 6.53 12.21 1.98
C ALA A 37 5.45 13.17 2.53
N GLY A 38 5.86 14.39 2.94
CA GLY A 38 4.95 15.46 3.35
C GLY A 38 4.37 16.20 2.14
N ASN A 39 3.09 16.57 2.20
CA ASN A 39 2.38 17.31 1.16
C ASN A 39 1.77 18.58 1.76
N SER A 40 1.66 19.66 0.99
CA SER A 40 1.06 20.91 1.47
C SER A 40 -0.46 20.77 1.69
N ILE A 41 -1.06 21.67 2.47
CA ILE A 41 -2.53 21.69 2.66
C ILE A 41 -3.25 21.94 1.33
N ASP A 42 -2.67 22.78 0.45
CA ASP A 42 -3.25 23.06 -0.86
C ASP A 42 -3.18 21.87 -1.81
N ASP A 43 -2.09 21.10 -1.77
CA ASP A 43 -2.00 19.82 -2.49
C ASP A 43 -3.10 18.87 -2.03
N LEU A 44 -3.31 18.77 -0.72
CA LEU A 44 -4.32 17.88 -0.16
C LEU A 44 -5.74 18.33 -0.48
N ARG A 45 -6.00 19.66 -0.55
CA ARG A 45 -7.29 20.22 -1.00
C ARG A 45 -7.56 19.87 -2.47
N GLN A 46 -6.58 20.08 -3.36
CA GLN A 46 -6.70 19.70 -4.76
C GLN A 46 -6.95 18.21 -4.93
N LEU A 47 -6.22 17.39 -4.15
CA LEU A 47 -6.40 15.94 -4.18
C LEU A 47 -7.79 15.53 -3.69
N ALA A 48 -8.30 16.12 -2.61
CA ALA A 48 -9.62 15.81 -2.08
C ALA A 48 -10.72 16.11 -3.10
N THR A 49 -10.70 17.31 -3.69
CA THR A 49 -11.65 17.68 -4.75
C THR A 49 -11.60 16.68 -5.92
N TYR A 50 -10.41 16.35 -6.39
CA TYR A 50 -10.25 15.39 -7.49
C TYR A 50 -10.73 13.98 -7.12
N ALA A 51 -10.33 13.46 -5.96
CA ALA A 51 -10.67 12.11 -5.50
C ALA A 51 -12.17 11.94 -5.29
N HIS A 52 -12.83 12.95 -4.74
CA HIS A 52 -14.26 12.93 -4.44
C HIS A 52 -15.13 12.83 -5.70
N ARG A 53 -14.68 13.31 -6.86
CA ARG A 53 -15.38 13.09 -8.14
C ARG A 53 -15.55 11.60 -8.43
N PHE A 54 -14.57 10.78 -8.07
CA PHE A 54 -14.60 9.34 -8.23
C PHE A 54 -15.18 8.60 -7.01
N GLY A 55 -15.71 9.31 -6.01
CA GLY A 55 -16.15 8.74 -4.74
C GLY A 55 -15.00 8.16 -3.88
N VAL A 56 -13.75 8.54 -4.18
CA VAL A 56 -12.55 8.06 -3.50
C VAL A 56 -12.25 8.93 -2.30
N LYS A 57 -12.00 8.30 -1.14
CA LYS A 57 -11.68 9.00 0.11
C LYS A 57 -10.20 9.36 0.19
N VAL A 58 -9.89 10.49 0.83
CA VAL A 58 -8.53 10.93 1.13
C VAL A 58 -8.28 10.86 2.64
N LEU A 59 -7.36 9.99 3.04
CA LEU A 59 -6.96 9.78 4.42
C LEU A 59 -5.56 10.35 4.64
N VAL A 60 -5.38 11.17 5.69
CA VAL A 60 -4.09 11.81 5.96
C VAL A 60 -3.44 11.23 7.21
N THR A 61 -2.14 10.90 7.10
CA THR A 61 -1.39 10.33 8.23
C THR A 61 -0.79 11.44 9.11
N VAL A 62 -1.19 11.44 10.38
CA VAL A 62 -0.64 12.23 11.49
C VAL A 62 -0.21 11.22 12.57
N ASN A 63 0.70 10.31 12.20
CA ASN A 63 0.93 9.08 12.93
C ASN A 63 2.38 8.94 13.43
N THR A 64 2.85 9.98 14.09
CA THR A 64 4.08 10.00 14.91
C THR A 64 3.77 10.29 16.36
N LEU A 65 4.67 9.95 17.27
CA LEU A 65 4.64 10.44 18.64
C LEU A 65 5.06 11.93 18.67
N MET A 66 4.44 12.71 19.54
CA MET A 66 4.56 14.16 19.61
C MET A 66 4.82 14.62 21.06
N ASP A 67 5.53 15.72 21.22
CA ASP A 67 5.56 16.46 22.48
C ASP A 67 4.32 17.36 22.63
N ASP A 68 4.22 18.08 23.75
CA ASP A 68 3.05 18.90 24.08
C ASP A 68 2.84 20.06 23.10
N SER A 69 3.93 20.67 22.62
CA SER A 69 3.87 21.77 21.65
C SER A 69 3.48 21.25 20.27
N GLU A 70 4.04 20.11 19.88
CA GLU A 70 3.73 19.46 18.61
C GLU A 70 2.27 18.96 18.53
N ARG A 71 1.67 18.52 19.66
CA ARG A 71 0.25 18.13 19.68
C ARG A 71 -0.68 19.30 19.40
N LYS A 72 -0.40 20.48 19.95
CA LYS A 72 -1.17 21.71 19.66
C LYS A 72 -1.03 22.10 18.19
N GLU A 73 0.18 22.03 17.63
CA GLU A 73 0.40 22.28 16.20
C GLU A 73 -0.35 21.24 15.33
N ALA A 74 -0.31 19.97 15.70
CA ALA A 74 -1.02 18.90 15.00
C ALA A 74 -2.56 19.09 15.06
N ALA A 75 -3.11 19.55 16.18
CA ALA A 75 -4.52 19.88 16.30
C ALA A 75 -4.92 21.05 15.40
N ALA A 76 -4.13 22.12 15.35
CA ALA A 76 -4.35 23.24 14.42
C ALA A 76 -4.28 22.78 12.95
N MET A 77 -3.32 21.92 12.61
CA MET A 77 -3.20 21.32 11.28
C MET A 77 -4.41 20.41 10.96
N ALA A 78 -4.97 19.70 11.94
CA ALA A 78 -6.14 18.86 11.75
C ALA A 78 -7.36 19.69 11.29
N TRP A 79 -7.54 20.91 11.79
CA TRP A 79 -8.57 21.84 11.32
C TRP A 79 -8.33 22.25 9.86
N GLN A 80 -7.11 22.60 9.48
CA GLN A 80 -6.75 22.93 8.08
C GLN A 80 -7.02 21.74 7.14
N LEU A 81 -6.68 20.52 7.56
CA LEU A 81 -6.95 19.29 6.79
C LEU A 81 -8.47 19.04 6.66
N TYR A 82 -9.22 19.30 7.73
CA TYR A 82 -10.66 19.21 7.70
C TYR A 82 -11.27 20.21 6.71
N GLU A 83 -10.84 21.47 6.72
CA GLU A 83 -11.28 22.50 5.77
C GLU A 83 -10.83 22.21 4.32
N ALA A 84 -9.70 21.52 4.15
CA ALA A 84 -9.20 21.06 2.85
C ALA A 84 -10.00 19.88 2.25
N GLY A 85 -10.99 19.33 2.99
CA GLY A 85 -11.83 18.23 2.48
C GLY A 85 -11.36 16.83 2.82
N VAL A 86 -10.31 16.65 3.65
CA VAL A 86 -9.81 15.35 4.06
C VAL A 86 -10.87 14.55 4.82
N ASP A 87 -11.02 13.25 4.52
CA ASP A 87 -12.09 12.40 5.07
C ASP A 87 -11.79 11.81 6.43
N ALA A 88 -10.52 11.47 6.69
CA ALA A 88 -10.09 10.91 7.97
C ALA A 88 -8.63 11.20 8.28
N LEU A 89 -8.27 11.19 9.56
CA LEU A 89 -6.89 11.22 10.04
C LEU A 89 -6.49 9.83 10.56
N ILE A 90 -5.31 9.37 10.17
CA ILE A 90 -4.70 8.16 10.72
C ILE A 90 -3.69 8.60 11.78
N ILE A 91 -3.99 8.36 13.07
CA ILE A 91 -3.20 8.86 14.20
C ILE A 91 -2.52 7.73 14.98
N GLN A 92 -1.38 8.03 15.61
CA GLN A 92 -0.66 7.14 16.52
C GLN A 92 -0.73 7.65 17.96
N ASP A 93 -0.42 8.92 18.18
CA ASP A 93 -0.38 9.49 19.52
C ASP A 93 -1.79 9.79 20.03
N LEU A 94 -2.30 8.92 20.92
CA LEU A 94 -3.66 9.08 21.47
C LEU A 94 -3.79 10.29 22.38
N ARG A 95 -2.67 10.87 22.87
CA ARG A 95 -2.69 12.12 23.64
C ARG A 95 -3.17 13.32 22.81
N LEU A 96 -3.13 13.21 21.46
CA LEU A 96 -3.73 14.20 20.55
C LEU A 96 -5.24 14.38 20.81
N LEU A 97 -5.93 13.36 21.34
CA LEU A 97 -7.35 13.41 21.68
C LEU A 97 -7.68 14.35 22.85
N ARG A 98 -6.67 14.85 23.58
CA ARG A 98 -6.84 15.90 24.59
C ARG A 98 -7.00 17.29 23.98
N GLU A 99 -6.60 17.46 22.73
CA GLU A 99 -6.69 18.71 22.00
C GLU A 99 -8.09 18.85 21.34
N GLN A 100 -8.48 20.07 21.03
CA GLN A 100 -9.74 20.34 20.32
C GLN A 100 -9.59 20.00 18.83
N LEU A 101 -10.09 18.84 18.42
CA LEU A 101 -10.06 18.36 17.04
C LEU A 101 -11.35 18.74 16.29
N PRO A 102 -11.28 18.86 14.93
CA PRO A 102 -12.48 19.01 14.11
C PRO A 102 -13.33 17.72 14.13
N PRO A 103 -14.61 17.77 13.68
CA PRO A 103 -15.47 16.59 13.59
C PRO A 103 -15.08 15.71 12.39
N ILE A 104 -13.84 15.23 12.39
CA ILE A 104 -13.24 14.37 11.37
C ILE A 104 -13.13 12.93 11.89
N ARG A 105 -13.26 11.94 11.01
CA ARG A 105 -13.09 10.53 11.39
C ARG A 105 -11.65 10.26 11.79
N LEU A 106 -11.48 9.52 12.88
CA LEU A 106 -10.17 9.07 13.36
C LEU A 106 -10.00 7.59 13.13
N HIS A 107 -8.86 7.22 12.54
CA HIS A 107 -8.41 5.85 12.33
C HIS A 107 -7.18 5.61 13.21
N ALA A 108 -7.21 4.56 14.03
CA ALA A 108 -6.05 4.19 14.85
C ALA A 108 -4.98 3.55 13.95
N SER A 109 -3.80 4.15 13.89
CA SER A 109 -2.67 3.65 13.11
C SER A 109 -2.26 2.24 13.57
N THR A 110 -1.67 1.44 12.68
CA THR A 110 -0.99 0.20 13.08
C THR A 110 0.12 0.44 14.12
N GLN A 111 0.63 1.67 14.22
CA GLN A 111 1.62 2.07 15.21
C GLN A 111 1.06 2.22 16.63
N CYS A 112 -0.27 2.13 16.82
CA CYS A 112 -0.91 1.97 18.13
C CYS A 112 -0.82 0.54 18.68
N ASP A 113 -0.15 -0.39 17.96
CA ASP A 113 0.04 -1.77 18.37
C ASP A 113 -1.28 -2.59 18.49
N ASN A 114 -2.18 -2.44 17.53
CA ASN A 114 -3.53 -3.03 17.51
C ASN A 114 -3.48 -4.55 17.30
N ARG A 115 -3.22 -5.34 18.34
CA ARG A 115 -2.99 -6.78 18.27
C ARG A 115 -4.00 -7.64 19.01
N THR A 116 -4.66 -7.10 20.03
CA THR A 116 -5.54 -7.89 20.88
C THR A 116 -6.98 -7.37 20.83
N PRO A 117 -7.97 -8.24 21.11
CA PRO A 117 -9.36 -7.83 21.22
C PRO A 117 -9.58 -6.65 22.17
N GLU A 118 -8.92 -6.67 23.33
CA GLU A 118 -9.07 -5.64 24.37
C GLU A 118 -8.59 -4.27 23.88
N GLN A 119 -7.44 -4.25 23.19
CA GLN A 119 -6.89 -3.00 22.62
C GLN A 119 -7.83 -2.40 21.57
N VAL A 120 -8.40 -3.24 20.68
CA VAL A 120 -9.27 -2.75 19.61
C VAL A 120 -10.64 -2.33 20.14
N VAL A 121 -11.17 -3.05 21.14
CA VAL A 121 -12.40 -2.64 21.85
C VAL A 121 -12.21 -1.33 22.59
N ALA A 122 -11.05 -1.10 23.23
CA ALA A 122 -10.75 0.18 23.86
C ALA A 122 -10.78 1.34 22.84
N LEU A 123 -10.20 1.17 21.65
CA LEU A 123 -10.24 2.16 20.57
C LEU A 123 -11.69 2.40 20.10
N GLN A 124 -12.51 1.36 19.99
CA GLN A 124 -13.94 1.48 19.66
C GLN A 124 -14.68 2.34 20.67
N ARG A 125 -14.48 2.09 21.95
CA ARG A 125 -15.11 2.86 23.07
C ARG A 125 -14.65 4.31 23.11
N MET A 126 -13.40 4.59 22.72
CA MET A 126 -12.91 5.98 22.54
C MET A 126 -13.57 6.70 21.38
N GLY A 127 -14.25 6.02 20.45
CA GLY A 127 -14.92 6.59 19.28
C GLY A 127 -14.11 6.54 17.99
N PHE A 128 -13.04 5.75 17.91
CA PHE A 128 -12.35 5.52 16.64
C PHE A 128 -13.26 4.81 15.65
N ARG A 129 -13.30 5.30 14.42
CA ARG A 129 -14.10 4.68 13.37
C ARG A 129 -13.44 3.43 12.79
N ARG A 130 -12.09 3.36 12.79
CA ARG A 130 -11.32 2.28 12.17
C ARG A 130 -10.04 1.97 12.95
N ALA A 131 -9.69 0.69 13.06
CA ALA A 131 -8.42 0.23 13.58
C ALA A 131 -7.60 -0.46 12.49
N VAL A 132 -6.37 0.03 12.26
CA VAL A 132 -5.39 -0.62 11.38
C VAL A 132 -4.70 -1.70 12.19
N LEU A 133 -5.04 -2.96 11.94
CA LEU A 133 -4.53 -4.09 12.70
C LEU A 133 -3.04 -4.33 12.45
N ALA A 134 -2.39 -4.95 13.43
CA ALA A 134 -1.00 -5.35 13.31
C ALA A 134 -0.83 -6.38 12.16
N ARG A 135 0.28 -6.26 11.43
CA ARG A 135 0.57 -7.11 10.26
C ARG A 135 0.80 -8.57 10.63
N GLU A 136 1.15 -8.83 11.88
CA GLU A 136 1.52 -10.14 12.42
C GLU A 136 0.32 -11.06 12.70
N LEU A 137 -0.91 -10.56 12.65
CA LEU A 137 -2.10 -11.31 13.01
C LEU A 137 -2.44 -12.39 11.96
N SER A 138 -2.87 -13.54 12.46
CA SER A 138 -3.50 -14.62 11.68
C SER A 138 -5.00 -14.34 11.48
N ILE A 139 -5.64 -15.08 10.58
CA ILE A 139 -7.10 -15.04 10.36
C ILE A 139 -7.87 -15.30 11.67
N ASP A 140 -7.41 -16.24 12.50
CA ASP A 140 -8.09 -16.58 13.76
C ASP A 140 -7.98 -15.46 14.79
N GLU A 141 -6.82 -14.79 14.88
CA GLU A 141 -6.64 -13.62 15.74
C GLU A 141 -7.49 -12.43 15.27
N ILE A 142 -7.60 -12.21 13.95
CA ILE A 142 -8.49 -11.18 13.37
C ILE A 142 -9.96 -11.52 13.67
N ARG A 143 -10.35 -12.79 13.56
CA ARG A 143 -11.70 -13.27 13.91
C ARG A 143 -12.04 -13.01 15.38
N ALA A 144 -11.11 -13.28 16.29
CA ALA A 144 -11.30 -13.00 17.72
C ALA A 144 -11.51 -11.51 18.00
N ILE A 145 -10.74 -10.64 17.33
CA ILE A 145 -10.91 -9.18 17.41
C ILE A 145 -12.30 -8.79 16.89
N ARG A 146 -12.72 -9.29 15.72
CA ARG A 146 -14.03 -8.97 15.15
C ARG A 146 -15.17 -9.43 16.08
N GLN A 147 -15.09 -10.63 16.65
CA GLN A 147 -16.09 -11.14 17.60
C GLN A 147 -16.19 -10.24 18.84
N ALA A 148 -15.06 -9.82 19.40
CA ALA A 148 -15.05 -8.93 20.57
C ALA A 148 -15.63 -7.54 20.27
N THR A 149 -15.31 -6.96 19.12
CA THR A 149 -15.84 -5.64 18.72
C THR A 149 -17.34 -5.68 18.43
N LEU A 150 -17.85 -6.78 17.85
CA LEU A 150 -19.27 -7.00 17.64
C LEU A 150 -20.01 -7.24 18.96
N ALA A 151 -19.41 -7.95 19.91
CA ALA A 151 -20.01 -8.16 21.24
C ALA A 151 -20.10 -6.86 22.05
N ASP A 152 -19.13 -5.93 21.88
CA ASP A 152 -19.12 -4.65 22.56
C ASP A 152 -20.09 -3.62 21.93
N ASN A 153 -20.12 -3.55 20.58
CA ASN A 153 -21.02 -2.66 19.84
C ASN A 153 -21.55 -3.35 18.57
N PRO A 154 -22.69 -4.06 18.65
CA PRO A 154 -23.24 -4.81 17.52
C PRO A 154 -23.77 -3.94 16.39
N GLU A 155 -24.23 -2.71 16.69
CA GLU A 155 -24.83 -1.81 15.69
C GLU A 155 -23.78 -1.10 14.85
N GLN A 156 -22.72 -0.63 15.48
CA GLN A 156 -21.65 0.11 14.80
C GLN A 156 -20.25 -0.35 15.27
N PRO A 157 -19.87 -1.59 15.01
CA PRO A 157 -18.55 -2.06 15.39
C PRO A 157 -17.47 -1.30 14.62
N ILE A 158 -16.32 -1.10 15.26
CA ILE A 158 -15.15 -0.47 14.63
C ILE A 158 -14.77 -1.20 13.33
N GLU A 159 -14.46 -0.46 12.28
CA GLU A 159 -13.96 -1.00 11.02
C GLU A 159 -12.57 -1.59 11.21
N LEU A 160 -12.32 -2.79 10.64
CA LEU A 160 -11.01 -3.43 10.67
C LEU A 160 -10.30 -3.24 9.33
N GLU A 161 -9.10 -2.65 9.39
CA GLU A 161 -8.22 -2.44 8.24
C GLU A 161 -7.00 -3.34 8.36
N VAL A 162 -6.66 -4.07 7.30
CA VAL A 162 -5.56 -5.05 7.28
C VAL A 162 -4.62 -4.76 6.12
N PHE A 163 -3.30 -4.76 6.38
CA PHE A 163 -2.32 -4.73 5.31
C PHE A 163 -2.35 -6.03 4.50
N VAL A 164 -2.35 -5.91 3.17
CA VAL A 164 -2.40 -7.07 2.26
C VAL A 164 -1.20 -7.16 1.32
N HIS A 165 -0.45 -6.06 1.12
CA HIS A 165 0.68 -6.04 0.20
C HIS A 165 1.79 -5.09 0.66
N GLY A 166 3.03 -5.43 0.29
CA GLY A 166 4.20 -4.57 0.39
C GLY A 166 5.08 -4.79 1.60
N ALA A 167 5.95 -3.85 1.89
CA ALA A 167 7.02 -3.98 2.88
C ALA A 167 6.51 -4.23 4.31
N VAL A 168 7.19 -5.14 5.02
CA VAL A 168 6.88 -5.50 6.41
C VAL A 168 8.01 -5.04 7.33
N CYS A 169 7.63 -4.49 8.51
CA CYS A 169 8.56 -4.33 9.61
C CYS A 169 8.76 -5.67 10.33
N VAL A 170 9.99 -5.97 10.76
CA VAL A 170 10.28 -7.18 11.55
C VAL A 170 9.75 -7.07 12.98
N CYS A 171 9.76 -5.85 13.53
CA CYS A 171 9.22 -5.51 14.84
C CYS A 171 7.73 -5.20 14.76
N TYR A 172 6.98 -5.50 15.80
CA TYR A 172 5.63 -4.97 15.94
C TYR A 172 5.62 -3.46 15.72
N SER A 173 4.66 -2.99 14.92
CA SER A 173 4.55 -1.57 14.58
C SER A 173 4.33 -0.73 15.86
N GLY A 174 5.05 0.40 15.98
CA GLY A 174 5.04 1.24 17.18
C GLY A 174 5.98 0.79 18.31
N ARG A 175 6.51 -0.43 18.26
CA ARG A 175 7.36 -1.03 19.31
C ARG A 175 8.83 -1.15 18.90
N CYS A 176 9.28 -0.37 17.91
CA CYS A 176 10.67 -0.38 17.45
C CYS A 176 11.42 0.85 17.95
N TYR A 177 12.37 0.63 18.83
CA TYR A 177 13.25 1.66 19.43
C TYR A 177 14.71 1.52 19.00
N MET A 178 15.04 0.52 18.18
CA MET A 178 16.42 0.20 17.80
C MET A 178 17.12 1.37 17.09
N SER A 179 16.42 1.97 16.11
CA SER A 179 16.95 3.12 15.36
C SER A 179 17.15 4.37 16.23
N GLU A 180 16.29 4.57 17.22
CA GLU A 180 16.38 5.68 18.17
C GLU A 180 17.57 5.51 19.13
N ARG A 181 17.65 4.36 19.80
CA ARG A 181 18.69 4.11 20.81
C ARG A 181 20.08 3.95 20.24
N LEU A 182 20.23 3.32 19.07
CA LEU A 182 21.54 3.06 18.47
C LEU A 182 22.01 4.14 17.50
N MET A 183 21.10 4.97 16.94
CA MET A 183 21.43 5.97 15.92
C MET A 183 20.82 7.36 16.16
N GLY A 184 20.11 7.59 17.27
CA GLY A 184 19.45 8.87 17.56
C GLY A 184 18.30 9.22 16.61
N ARG A 185 17.75 8.24 15.85
CA ARG A 185 16.71 8.45 14.85
C ARG A 185 15.44 7.66 15.17
N SER A 186 14.43 8.32 15.74
CA SER A 186 13.22 7.64 16.17
C SER A 186 12.34 7.18 15.02
N ALA A 187 12.09 5.88 14.95
CA ALA A 187 11.14 5.29 13.99
C ALA A 187 9.70 5.76 14.28
N ASN A 188 9.35 5.96 15.56
CA ASN A 188 8.03 6.45 15.99
C ASN A 188 7.85 7.96 15.78
N ARG A 189 8.90 8.67 15.36
CA ARG A 189 8.88 10.07 14.94
C ARG A 189 9.20 10.25 13.44
N GLY A 190 9.06 9.18 12.65
CA GLY A 190 9.19 9.22 11.19
C GLY A 190 10.61 9.14 10.64
N ALA A 191 11.67 9.02 11.50
CA ALA A 191 13.08 9.07 11.12
C ALA A 191 13.79 7.69 11.16
N CYS A 192 13.09 6.59 10.85
CA CYS A 192 13.63 5.23 10.87
C CYS A 192 14.90 5.07 10.03
N ALA A 193 15.99 4.55 10.63
CA ALA A 193 17.24 4.25 9.94
C ALA A 193 17.25 2.88 9.22
N GLN A 194 16.15 2.13 9.25
CA GLN A 194 15.99 0.82 8.62
C GLN A 194 17.06 -0.22 9.06
N MET A 195 17.43 -0.23 10.33
CA MET A 195 18.43 -1.17 10.86
C MET A 195 18.09 -2.65 10.59
N CYS A 196 16.81 -2.99 10.52
CA CYS A 196 16.36 -4.33 10.13
C CYS A 196 16.70 -4.71 8.66
N ARG A 197 17.21 -3.78 7.86
CA ARG A 197 17.66 -3.98 6.47
C ARG A 197 19.18 -3.95 6.33
N MET A 198 19.91 -3.90 7.46
CA MET A 198 21.37 -3.97 7.49
C MET A 198 21.83 -5.43 7.56
N ALA A 199 23.07 -5.67 7.16
CA ALA A 199 23.70 -6.98 7.23
C ALA A 199 24.27 -7.21 8.65
N TYR A 200 24.12 -8.43 9.15
CA TYR A 200 24.57 -8.86 10.47
C TYR A 200 25.38 -10.16 10.41
N ASP A 201 26.39 -10.28 11.27
CA ASP A 201 26.95 -11.56 11.69
C ASP A 201 26.02 -12.16 12.75
N VAL A 202 25.69 -13.43 12.64
CA VAL A 202 24.90 -14.16 13.63
C VAL A 202 25.83 -15.01 14.48
N LEU A 203 25.88 -14.70 15.78
CA LEU A 203 26.85 -15.30 16.70
C LEU A 203 26.15 -16.15 17.78
N ASP A 204 26.82 -17.23 18.21
CA ASP A 204 26.41 -18.03 19.37
C ASP A 204 26.72 -17.35 20.71
N SER A 205 26.46 -18.04 21.83
CA SER A 205 26.76 -17.55 23.17
C SER A 205 28.26 -17.37 23.47
N ARG A 206 29.13 -17.97 22.66
CA ARG A 206 30.60 -17.85 22.78
C ARG A 206 31.18 -16.83 21.79
N GLY A 207 30.31 -16.08 21.07
CA GLY A 207 30.72 -15.12 20.04
C GLY A 207 31.22 -15.74 18.74
N ARG A 208 31.02 -17.04 18.51
CA ARG A 208 31.41 -17.73 17.29
C ARG A 208 30.31 -17.59 16.23
N GLU A 209 30.72 -17.42 14.98
CA GLU A 209 29.82 -17.29 13.84
C GLU A 209 29.05 -18.59 13.59
N LEU A 210 27.75 -18.48 13.42
CA LEU A 210 26.88 -19.60 13.09
C LEU A 210 26.85 -19.89 11.59
N ARG A 211 26.39 -21.10 11.26
CA ARG A 211 26.15 -21.54 9.87
C ARG A 211 24.69 -21.92 9.70
N ASP A 212 24.17 -21.73 8.48
CA ASP A 212 22.84 -22.19 8.12
C ASP A 212 22.79 -23.74 7.94
N ALA A 213 21.60 -24.26 7.62
CA ALA A 213 21.40 -25.70 7.40
C ALA A 213 22.20 -26.26 6.21
N LYS A 214 22.69 -25.40 5.29
CA LYS A 214 23.54 -25.76 4.14
C LYS A 214 25.03 -25.63 4.47
N GLY A 215 25.37 -25.29 5.72
CA GLY A 215 26.75 -25.09 6.15
C GLY A 215 27.37 -23.74 5.76
N GLN A 216 26.58 -22.82 5.18
CA GLN A 216 27.05 -21.49 4.80
C GLN A 216 27.17 -20.59 6.04
N PRO A 217 28.24 -19.79 6.17
CA PRO A 217 28.39 -18.89 7.30
C PRO A 217 27.30 -17.82 7.29
N LEU A 218 26.78 -17.50 8.47
CA LEU A 218 25.83 -16.41 8.67
C LEU A 218 26.58 -15.09 8.92
N HIS A 219 27.53 -14.81 8.01
CA HIS A 219 28.38 -13.62 7.98
C HIS A 219 27.77 -12.55 7.08
N GLN A 220 27.57 -11.34 7.60
CA GLN A 220 27.00 -10.19 6.86
C GLN A 220 25.71 -10.55 6.09
N ARG A 221 24.78 -11.24 6.78
CA ARG A 221 23.50 -11.67 6.22
C ARG A 221 22.36 -10.75 6.68
N TYR A 222 21.37 -10.56 5.83
CA TYR A 222 20.21 -9.68 6.09
C TYR A 222 19.12 -10.40 6.88
N VAL A 223 19.49 -11.00 8.02
CA VAL A 223 18.64 -11.94 8.79
C VAL A 223 17.37 -11.32 9.37
N LEU A 224 17.28 -10.01 9.45
CA LEU A 224 16.07 -9.27 9.87
C LEU A 224 15.30 -8.67 8.69
N SER A 225 15.78 -8.87 7.44
CA SER A 225 15.18 -8.29 6.23
C SER A 225 14.05 -9.17 5.71
N LEU A 226 12.83 -8.94 6.19
CA LEU A 226 11.66 -9.70 5.77
C LEU A 226 11.35 -9.47 4.28
N LYS A 227 10.85 -10.52 3.63
CA LYS A 227 10.19 -10.48 2.32
C LYS A 227 8.98 -9.56 2.38
N ASP A 228 8.53 -9.08 1.24
CA ASP A 228 7.32 -8.26 1.16
C ASP A 228 6.08 -9.14 1.36
N MET A 229 5.05 -8.54 1.94
CA MET A 229 3.77 -9.23 2.17
C MET A 229 3.00 -9.33 0.85
N ASN A 230 2.41 -10.49 0.59
CA ASN A 230 1.40 -10.70 -0.44
C ASN A 230 0.31 -11.62 0.10
N ARG A 231 -0.87 -11.06 0.38
CA ARG A 231 -2.04 -11.77 0.91
C ARG A 231 -3.17 -11.90 -0.10
N SER A 232 -2.87 -11.77 -1.38
CA SER A 232 -3.88 -11.81 -2.44
C SER A 232 -4.64 -13.13 -2.52
N ALA A 233 -4.06 -14.24 -2.03
CA ALA A 233 -4.72 -15.54 -1.95
C ALA A 233 -5.69 -15.67 -0.75
N TYR A 234 -5.71 -14.71 0.17
CA TYR A 234 -6.50 -14.77 1.42
C TYR A 234 -7.64 -13.75 1.46
N LEU A 235 -7.96 -13.09 0.35
CA LEU A 235 -8.95 -12.00 0.31
C LEU A 235 -10.35 -12.47 0.70
N GLN A 236 -10.77 -13.66 0.25
CA GLN A 236 -12.06 -14.26 0.64
C GLN A 236 -12.11 -14.49 2.16
N GLN A 237 -11.07 -15.08 2.74
CA GLN A 237 -11.02 -15.33 4.17
C GLN A 237 -11.03 -14.04 5.00
N LEU A 238 -10.35 -12.98 4.52
CA LEU A 238 -10.37 -11.66 5.14
C LEU A 238 -11.77 -11.03 5.08
N HIS A 239 -12.48 -11.20 3.97
CA HIS A 239 -13.87 -10.78 3.83
C HIS A 239 -14.77 -11.52 4.84
N ASP A 240 -14.65 -12.83 4.91
CA ASP A 240 -15.51 -13.70 5.74
C ASP A 240 -15.34 -13.44 7.24
N VAL A 241 -14.17 -13.00 7.68
CA VAL A 241 -13.94 -12.58 9.07
C VAL A 241 -14.30 -11.13 9.34
N GLY A 242 -14.89 -10.40 8.37
CA GLY A 242 -15.42 -9.06 8.53
C GLY A 242 -14.38 -7.93 8.46
N VAL A 243 -13.28 -8.13 7.72
CA VAL A 243 -12.36 -7.04 7.35
C VAL A 243 -13.07 -6.12 6.37
N SER A 244 -13.07 -4.82 6.67
CA SER A 244 -13.72 -3.80 5.84
C SER A 244 -12.78 -3.16 4.82
N THR A 245 -11.47 -3.09 5.13
CA THR A 245 -10.50 -2.35 4.31
C THR A 245 -9.20 -3.12 4.13
N LEU A 246 -8.76 -3.21 2.89
CA LEU A 246 -7.49 -3.81 2.46
C LEU A 246 -6.48 -2.70 2.17
N LYS A 247 -5.37 -2.69 2.90
CA LYS A 247 -4.34 -1.65 2.79
C LYS A 247 -3.09 -2.14 2.07
N ILE A 248 -2.66 -1.39 1.07
CA ILE A 248 -1.38 -1.59 0.38
C ILE A 248 -0.31 -0.72 1.07
N GLU A 249 0.84 -1.29 1.43
CA GLU A 249 1.99 -0.54 1.94
C GLU A 249 2.82 0.00 0.77
N GLY A 250 3.33 1.24 0.89
CA GLY A 250 4.19 1.78 -0.14
C GLY A 250 4.22 3.30 -0.28
N ARG A 251 4.09 4.12 0.77
CA ARG A 251 4.07 5.60 0.73
C ARG A 251 5.31 6.26 0.12
N LEU A 252 6.42 5.54 -0.03
CA LEU A 252 7.63 6.04 -0.71
C LEU A 252 7.80 5.45 -2.12
N LYS A 253 6.82 4.69 -2.60
CA LYS A 253 6.84 4.07 -3.93
C LYS A 253 6.41 5.07 -5.01
N ASP A 254 6.82 4.77 -6.24
CA ASP A 254 6.46 5.53 -7.45
C ASP A 254 5.07 5.17 -7.98
N ALA A 255 4.63 5.88 -9.01
CA ALA A 255 3.35 5.66 -9.65
C ALA A 255 3.26 4.29 -10.30
N ASP A 256 4.34 3.78 -10.88
CA ASP A 256 4.36 2.49 -11.57
C ASP A 256 4.06 1.33 -10.61
N TYR A 257 4.73 1.31 -9.44
CA TYR A 257 4.44 0.33 -8.40
C TYR A 257 2.98 0.43 -7.93
N VAL A 258 2.49 1.65 -7.67
CA VAL A 258 1.14 1.85 -7.13
C VAL A 258 0.10 1.46 -8.17
N THR A 259 0.25 1.88 -9.43
CA THR A 259 -0.66 1.50 -10.54
C THR A 259 -0.76 -0.02 -10.68
N ASN A 260 0.38 -0.70 -10.74
CA ASN A 260 0.44 -2.15 -10.92
C ASN A 260 -0.23 -2.91 -9.75
N VAL A 261 0.16 -2.59 -8.51
CA VAL A 261 -0.33 -3.29 -7.31
C VAL A 261 -1.81 -2.99 -7.05
N VAL A 262 -2.25 -1.74 -7.21
CA VAL A 262 -3.67 -1.38 -7.02
C VAL A 262 -4.53 -2.06 -8.07
N ALA A 263 -4.14 -2.02 -9.36
CA ALA A 263 -4.86 -2.71 -10.44
C ALA A 263 -4.96 -4.23 -10.19
N TYR A 264 -3.89 -4.85 -9.66
CA TYR A 264 -3.89 -6.27 -9.31
C TYR A 264 -4.91 -6.61 -8.21
N TYR A 265 -4.93 -5.84 -7.12
CA TYR A 265 -5.90 -6.06 -6.04
C TYR A 265 -7.32 -5.70 -6.44
N ARG A 266 -7.52 -4.66 -7.28
CA ARG A 266 -8.82 -4.31 -7.83
C ARG A 266 -9.39 -5.46 -8.67
N GLN A 267 -8.62 -6.03 -9.57
CA GLN A 267 -9.03 -7.17 -10.39
C GLN A 267 -9.47 -8.37 -9.54
N LYS A 268 -8.75 -8.66 -8.47
CA LYS A 268 -9.11 -9.75 -7.55
C LYS A 268 -10.37 -9.44 -6.73
N LEU A 269 -10.54 -8.21 -6.26
CA LEU A 269 -11.74 -7.79 -5.54
C LEU A 269 -12.98 -7.83 -6.44
N ASP A 270 -12.87 -7.40 -7.69
CA ASP A 270 -13.96 -7.45 -8.65
C ASP A 270 -14.37 -8.89 -9.00
N ALA A 271 -13.40 -9.82 -9.04
CA ALA A 271 -13.70 -11.23 -9.20
C ALA A 271 -14.51 -11.78 -8.01
N LEU A 272 -14.08 -11.49 -6.76
CA LEU A 272 -14.80 -11.92 -5.55
C LEU A 272 -16.23 -11.40 -5.50
N THR A 273 -16.46 -10.14 -5.89
CA THR A 273 -17.81 -9.55 -5.88
C THR A 273 -18.71 -10.06 -7.00
N ARG A 274 -18.15 -10.39 -8.16
CA ARG A 274 -18.89 -11.03 -9.26
C ARG A 274 -19.34 -12.43 -8.90
N ASP A 275 -18.51 -13.21 -8.26
CA ASP A 275 -18.83 -14.57 -7.82
C ASP A 275 -19.92 -14.58 -6.72
N ALA A 276 -19.93 -13.54 -5.86
CA ALA A 276 -20.93 -13.38 -4.80
C ALA A 276 -22.28 -12.83 -5.29
N ALA A 277 -22.31 -12.05 -6.37
CA ALA A 277 -23.54 -11.50 -6.95
C ALA A 277 -24.14 -12.48 -7.97
N ALA A 278 -25.20 -13.19 -7.58
CA ALA A 278 -25.98 -13.98 -8.52
C ALA A 278 -26.53 -13.07 -9.64
N GLY A 279 -25.82 -12.98 -10.78
CA GLY A 279 -26.20 -12.15 -11.93
C GLY A 279 -25.08 -11.32 -12.57
N GLY A 280 -23.84 -11.37 -12.05
CA GLY A 280 -22.65 -10.80 -12.74
C GLY A 280 -22.63 -9.29 -12.94
N LYS A 281 -23.42 -8.50 -12.21
CA LYS A 281 -23.37 -7.03 -12.29
C LYS A 281 -22.12 -6.49 -11.62
N GLN A 282 -21.43 -5.58 -12.32
CA GLN A 282 -20.29 -4.86 -11.81
C GLN A 282 -20.73 -3.99 -10.61
N VAL A 283 -20.03 -4.12 -9.47
CA VAL A 283 -20.39 -3.46 -8.21
C VAL A 283 -19.81 -2.04 -8.11
N HIS A 284 -19.04 -1.61 -9.11
CA HIS A 284 -18.42 -0.29 -9.15
C HIS A 284 -19.17 0.69 -10.06
N ASP A 285 -19.39 1.91 -9.56
CA ASP A 285 -19.92 3.04 -10.32
C ASP A 285 -18.90 3.65 -11.30
N SER A 286 -17.84 2.93 -11.63
CA SER A 286 -16.75 3.40 -12.49
C SER A 286 -16.35 2.35 -13.52
N GLU A 287 -16.02 2.78 -14.72
CA GLU A 287 -15.45 1.93 -15.76
C GLU A 287 -13.92 2.02 -15.71
N PHE A 288 -13.25 0.86 -15.58
CA PHE A 288 -11.78 0.76 -15.57
C PHE A 288 -11.26 0.22 -16.89
N LYS A 289 -10.30 0.93 -17.49
CA LYS A 289 -9.55 0.50 -18.68
C LYS A 289 -8.08 0.37 -18.36
N ARG A 290 -7.46 -0.70 -18.81
CA ARG A 290 -6.03 -0.98 -18.62
C ARG A 290 -5.41 -1.48 -19.91
N SER A 291 -4.17 -1.05 -20.16
CA SER A 291 -3.36 -1.51 -21.32
C SER A 291 -2.38 -2.62 -20.95
N PHE A 292 -2.41 -3.13 -19.70
CA PHE A 292 -1.50 -4.13 -19.16
C PHE A 292 -2.22 -5.17 -18.31
N GLU A 293 -1.60 -6.36 -18.14
CA GLU A 293 -2.02 -7.36 -17.16
C GLU A 293 -1.25 -7.14 -15.85
N PRO A 294 -1.95 -6.84 -14.73
CA PRO A 294 -1.28 -6.51 -13.47
C PRO A 294 -0.47 -7.68 -12.91
N ASN A 295 0.80 -7.42 -12.60
CA ASN A 295 1.71 -8.41 -12.03
C ASN A 295 2.67 -7.76 -11.01
N PRO A 296 2.44 -7.91 -9.69
CA PRO A 296 3.28 -7.32 -8.65
C PRO A 296 4.76 -7.74 -8.72
N ALA A 297 5.08 -8.93 -9.30
CA ALA A 297 6.45 -9.39 -9.44
C ALA A 297 7.28 -8.55 -10.42
N LYS A 298 6.64 -7.78 -11.31
CA LYS A 298 7.30 -6.90 -12.29
C LYS A 298 7.67 -5.52 -11.76
N THR A 299 7.26 -5.20 -10.54
CA THR A 299 7.64 -3.98 -9.82
C THR A 299 8.43 -4.32 -8.57
N PHE A 300 8.75 -3.35 -7.72
CA PHE A 300 9.62 -3.59 -6.57
C PHE A 300 9.05 -4.61 -5.58
N HIS A 301 9.78 -5.70 -5.30
CA HIS A 301 9.53 -6.62 -4.19
C HIS A 301 10.83 -7.31 -3.73
N ARG A 302 10.86 -7.78 -2.47
CA ARG A 302 12.00 -8.51 -1.86
C ARG A 302 11.79 -10.02 -1.80
N GLY A 303 11.00 -10.57 -2.72
CA GLY A 303 10.33 -11.85 -2.59
C GLY A 303 9.03 -11.70 -1.81
N ASP A 304 8.09 -12.62 -1.99
CA ASP A 304 6.76 -12.56 -1.41
C ASP A 304 6.58 -13.57 -0.28
N SER A 305 5.78 -13.21 0.72
CA SER A 305 5.29 -14.12 1.74
C SER A 305 3.88 -13.72 2.19
N PRO A 306 3.01 -14.66 2.60
CA PRO A 306 1.73 -14.34 3.21
C PRO A 306 1.89 -13.80 4.65
N TYR A 307 3.12 -13.80 5.16
CA TYR A 307 3.50 -13.49 6.53
C TYR A 307 2.79 -14.45 7.51
N PHE A 308 2.16 -13.97 8.57
CA PHE A 308 1.52 -14.85 9.56
C PHE A 308 0.02 -15.09 9.35
N ILE A 309 -0.54 -14.75 8.19
CA ILE A 309 -2.00 -14.79 7.99
C ILE A 309 -2.59 -16.19 8.16
N ALA A 310 -1.90 -17.23 7.71
CA ALA A 310 -2.26 -18.63 7.87
C ALA A 310 -1.60 -19.30 9.09
N GLY A 311 -1.02 -18.52 10.00
CA GLY A 311 -0.26 -19.00 11.14
C GLY A 311 1.24 -18.86 10.95
N ARG A 312 2.02 -19.61 11.76
CA ARG A 312 3.48 -19.50 11.75
C ARG A 312 4.10 -20.24 10.56
N THR A 313 4.98 -19.57 9.85
CA THR A 313 5.71 -20.13 8.71
C THR A 313 7.18 -19.73 8.78
N ALA A 314 8.05 -20.48 8.09
CA ALA A 314 9.45 -20.17 7.87
C ALA A 314 9.67 -19.46 6.52
N GLU A 315 10.92 -19.12 6.21
CA GLU A 315 11.35 -18.45 4.98
C GLU A 315 10.74 -17.04 4.82
N LEU A 316 10.49 -16.37 5.93
CA LEU A 316 9.92 -15.03 5.95
C LEU A 316 10.93 -13.93 5.60
N ALA A 317 12.23 -14.18 5.77
CA ALA A 317 13.28 -13.21 5.49
C ALA A 317 14.02 -13.53 4.17
N ASN A 318 14.49 -12.48 3.51
CA ASN A 318 15.45 -12.58 2.42
C ASN A 318 16.85 -12.27 2.98
N TRP A 319 17.61 -13.32 3.27
CA TRP A 319 18.91 -13.19 3.90
C TRP A 319 20.03 -12.76 2.94
N ASP A 320 19.79 -12.83 1.64
CA ASP A 320 20.79 -12.55 0.61
C ASP A 320 20.79 -11.07 0.18
N SER A 321 19.63 -10.43 0.21
CA SER A 321 19.51 -9.04 -0.25
C SER A 321 18.35 -8.29 0.41
N PRO A 322 18.53 -7.02 0.81
CA PRO A 322 17.45 -6.13 1.24
C PRO A 322 16.81 -5.38 0.08
N LYS A 323 17.33 -5.55 -1.14
CA LYS A 323 16.91 -4.86 -2.36
C LYS A 323 15.79 -5.62 -3.08
N SER A 324 15.30 -5.06 -4.17
CA SER A 324 14.35 -5.75 -5.05
C SER A 324 14.97 -7.01 -5.63
N THR A 325 14.27 -8.13 -5.49
CA THR A 325 14.70 -9.40 -6.06
C THR A 325 14.30 -9.50 -7.54
N GLY A 326 13.09 -9.03 -7.91
CA GLY A 326 12.56 -9.17 -9.25
C GLY A 326 12.11 -10.58 -9.62
N GLU A 327 11.67 -10.75 -10.87
CA GLU A 327 11.24 -12.05 -11.41
C GLU A 327 12.44 -12.83 -11.98
N PRO A 328 12.48 -14.19 -11.86
CA PRO A 328 13.53 -15.00 -12.46
C PRO A 328 13.44 -14.94 -13.98
N VAL A 329 14.56 -14.76 -14.67
CA VAL A 329 14.58 -14.63 -16.14
C VAL A 329 15.42 -15.66 -16.86
N GLY A 330 16.47 -16.22 -16.26
CA GLY A 330 17.30 -17.20 -16.93
C GLY A 330 18.64 -17.46 -16.24
N ILE A 331 19.40 -18.38 -16.79
CA ILE A 331 20.69 -18.83 -16.24
C ILE A 331 21.81 -18.37 -17.15
N VAL A 332 22.87 -17.81 -16.55
CA VAL A 332 24.10 -17.43 -17.27
C VAL A 332 24.83 -18.68 -17.74
N THR A 333 25.03 -18.83 -19.05
CA THR A 333 25.78 -19.95 -19.67
C THR A 333 27.22 -19.57 -20.02
N SER A 334 27.49 -18.30 -20.27
CA SER A 334 28.83 -17.73 -20.38
C SER A 334 28.83 -16.25 -20.02
N ALA A 335 29.92 -15.74 -19.47
CA ALA A 335 30.10 -14.31 -19.21
C ALA A 335 31.56 -13.92 -19.43
N ARG A 336 31.75 -12.84 -20.18
CA ARG A 336 33.07 -12.26 -20.42
C ARG A 336 32.97 -10.77 -20.61
N ASP A 337 33.62 -9.99 -19.73
CA ASP A 337 33.69 -8.54 -19.79
C ASP A 337 32.29 -7.89 -19.80
N ARG A 338 31.88 -7.30 -20.91
CA ARG A 338 30.58 -6.61 -21.08
C ARG A 338 29.54 -7.47 -21.80
N SER A 339 29.80 -8.74 -22.00
CA SER A 339 28.90 -9.66 -22.73
C SER A 339 28.68 -10.93 -21.94
N MET A 340 27.47 -11.44 -22.00
CA MET A 340 27.10 -12.74 -21.43
C MET A 340 26.07 -13.43 -22.31
N HIS A 341 26.06 -14.76 -22.27
CA HIS A 341 24.99 -15.58 -22.82
C HIS A 341 24.08 -16.03 -21.67
N VAL A 342 22.79 -15.92 -21.89
CA VAL A 342 21.75 -16.29 -20.92
C VAL A 342 20.79 -17.24 -21.58
N GLN A 343 20.57 -18.39 -20.95
CA GLN A 343 19.49 -19.31 -21.28
C GLN A 343 18.23 -18.81 -20.55
N LEU A 344 17.29 -18.21 -21.28
CA LEU A 344 16.05 -17.70 -20.72
C LEU A 344 15.13 -18.83 -20.27
N LEU A 345 14.34 -18.56 -19.24
CA LEU A 345 13.20 -19.40 -18.86
C LEU A 345 12.10 -19.36 -19.94
N PRO A 346 11.22 -20.38 -20.00
CA PRO A 346 10.06 -20.35 -20.89
C PRO A 346 9.25 -19.05 -20.72
N ASP A 347 8.74 -18.52 -21.82
CA ASP A 347 7.87 -17.33 -21.86
C ASP A 347 8.51 -16.02 -21.36
N VAL A 348 9.82 -16.00 -21.11
CA VAL A 348 10.56 -14.79 -20.72
C VAL A 348 11.22 -14.16 -21.94
N THR A 349 11.04 -12.84 -22.09
CA THR A 349 11.73 -12.02 -23.09
C THR A 349 12.47 -10.89 -22.39
N LEU A 350 13.73 -10.65 -22.73
CA LEU A 350 14.52 -9.51 -22.26
C LEU A 350 14.52 -8.38 -23.30
N HIS A 351 14.56 -7.15 -22.81
CA HIS A 351 14.60 -5.94 -23.63
C HIS A 351 15.80 -5.06 -23.28
N ASN A 352 16.20 -4.22 -24.22
CA ASN A 352 17.19 -3.19 -23.97
C ASN A 352 16.69 -2.25 -22.87
N GLY A 353 17.55 -1.93 -21.91
CA GLY A 353 17.20 -1.10 -20.77
C GLY A 353 16.67 -1.86 -19.55
N ASP A 354 16.36 -3.18 -19.67
CA ASP A 354 15.95 -3.98 -18.51
C ASP A 354 17.00 -3.95 -17.40
N GLY A 355 16.55 -3.87 -16.16
CA GLY A 355 17.40 -3.99 -14.98
C GLY A 355 17.47 -5.45 -14.55
N LEU A 356 18.69 -6.02 -14.53
CA LEU A 356 18.92 -7.38 -14.05
C LEU A 356 19.71 -7.38 -12.75
N CYS A 357 19.51 -8.40 -11.92
CA CYS A 357 20.25 -8.58 -10.68
C CYS A 357 20.50 -10.05 -10.35
N TYR A 358 21.50 -10.27 -9.49
CA TYR A 358 21.80 -11.53 -8.81
C TYR A 358 22.40 -11.22 -7.44
N ALA A 359 22.02 -11.95 -6.41
CA ALA A 359 22.36 -11.63 -5.02
C ALA A 359 22.06 -10.15 -4.70
N ASP A 360 23.03 -9.37 -4.23
CA ASP A 360 22.93 -7.95 -3.92
C ASP A 360 23.39 -7.01 -5.04
N ARG A 361 23.80 -7.56 -6.20
CA ARG A 361 24.37 -6.85 -7.35
C ARG A 361 23.34 -6.67 -8.45
N GLY A 362 23.33 -5.50 -9.08
CA GLY A 362 22.45 -5.18 -10.21
C GLY A 362 23.21 -4.51 -11.35
N PHE A 363 22.69 -4.67 -12.57
CA PHE A 363 23.21 -4.03 -13.78
C PHE A 363 22.07 -3.80 -14.78
N GLN A 364 22.30 -2.90 -15.72
CA GLN A 364 21.36 -2.59 -16.79
C GLN A 364 21.79 -3.25 -18.10
N VAL A 365 20.81 -3.80 -18.81
CA VAL A 365 20.98 -4.37 -20.16
C VAL A 365 21.17 -3.24 -21.16
N ASN A 366 22.27 -3.26 -21.91
CA ASN A 366 22.50 -2.34 -23.02
C ASN A 366 21.82 -2.85 -24.30
N SER A 367 22.08 -4.13 -24.67
CA SER A 367 21.43 -4.75 -25.81
C SER A 367 21.18 -6.25 -25.59
N VAL A 368 20.15 -6.75 -26.25
CA VAL A 368 19.81 -8.18 -26.31
C VAL A 368 19.80 -8.61 -27.75
N THR A 369 20.51 -9.71 -28.05
CA THR A 369 20.56 -10.32 -29.38
C THR A 369 20.12 -11.79 -29.26
N PRO A 370 19.04 -12.21 -29.94
CA PRO A 370 18.66 -13.63 -29.96
C PRO A 370 19.78 -14.51 -30.55
N LEU A 371 19.94 -15.70 -29.98
CA LEU A 371 20.85 -16.75 -30.45
C LEU A 371 20.03 -17.92 -30.99
N SER A 372 20.03 -19.07 -30.32
CA SER A 372 19.25 -20.24 -30.70
C SER A 372 18.31 -20.68 -29.59
N GLY A 373 17.08 -21.06 -29.93
CA GLY A 373 16.04 -21.42 -28.95
C GLY A 373 15.72 -20.26 -28.02
N THR A 374 15.82 -20.47 -26.73
CA THR A 374 15.60 -19.40 -25.70
C THR A 374 16.93 -18.77 -25.25
N ALA A 375 18.06 -19.02 -25.90
CA ALA A 375 19.34 -18.41 -25.58
C ALA A 375 19.45 -17.01 -26.20
N VAL A 376 19.99 -16.07 -25.42
CA VAL A 376 20.25 -14.70 -25.86
C VAL A 376 21.67 -14.26 -25.47
N ALA A 377 22.27 -13.38 -26.30
CA ALA A 377 23.46 -12.63 -25.93
C ALA A 377 23.01 -11.29 -25.34
N VAL A 378 23.49 -10.99 -24.14
CA VAL A 378 23.21 -9.76 -23.42
C VAL A 378 24.50 -8.93 -23.31
N SER A 379 24.47 -7.68 -23.75
CA SER A 379 25.55 -6.72 -23.48
C SER A 379 25.19 -5.79 -22.33
N THR A 380 26.21 -5.28 -21.62
CA THR A 380 26.06 -4.37 -20.49
C THR A 380 26.92 -3.11 -20.67
N PHE A 381 26.56 -2.01 -20.02
CA PHE A 381 27.32 -0.76 -20.08
C PHE A 381 28.69 -0.84 -19.39
N ARG A 382 28.81 -1.71 -18.37
CA ARG A 382 30.04 -1.93 -17.59
C ARG A 382 30.35 -3.43 -17.57
N ALA A 383 31.62 -3.75 -17.38
CA ALA A 383 32.02 -5.13 -17.19
C ALA A 383 31.31 -5.74 -15.95
N VAL A 384 30.80 -6.97 -16.11
CA VAL A 384 30.14 -7.72 -15.07
C VAL A 384 30.82 -9.08 -14.93
N ASN A 385 31.20 -9.42 -13.72
CA ASN A 385 31.77 -10.73 -13.41
C ASN A 385 30.70 -11.60 -12.74
N ILE A 386 30.03 -12.41 -13.54
CA ILE A 386 28.94 -13.29 -13.10
C ILE A 386 29.34 -14.74 -13.33
N PRO A 387 29.35 -15.58 -12.31
CA PRO A 387 29.67 -17.02 -12.48
C PRO A 387 28.67 -17.71 -13.42
N VAL A 388 29.18 -18.63 -14.24
CA VAL A 388 28.32 -19.52 -15.03
C VAL A 388 27.43 -20.33 -14.10
N GLY A 389 26.19 -20.56 -14.50
CA GLY A 389 25.17 -21.23 -13.68
C GLY A 389 24.39 -20.28 -12.76
N THR A 390 24.73 -18.97 -12.72
CA THR A 390 24.00 -18.00 -11.91
C THR A 390 22.62 -17.74 -12.49
N MET A 391 21.58 -17.84 -11.66
CA MET A 391 20.22 -17.39 -11.98
C MET A 391 20.18 -15.85 -11.94
N LEU A 392 19.70 -15.24 -13.01
CA LEU A 392 19.42 -13.82 -13.11
C LEU A 392 17.95 -13.53 -12.83
N TYR A 393 17.72 -12.37 -12.21
CA TYR A 393 16.39 -11.84 -11.93
C TYR A 393 16.24 -10.48 -12.57
N ARG A 394 15.01 -10.14 -13.03
CA ARG A 394 14.68 -8.84 -13.61
C ARG A 394 13.94 -8.00 -12.58
N ASN A 395 14.58 -6.94 -12.09
CA ASN A 395 13.99 -5.98 -11.14
C ASN A 395 13.43 -4.72 -11.81
N THR A 396 13.63 -4.56 -13.11
CA THR A 396 13.07 -3.48 -13.93
C THR A 396 12.73 -4.04 -15.31
N ASP A 397 11.44 -4.18 -15.60
CA ASP A 397 10.91 -4.61 -16.92
C ASP A 397 10.50 -3.37 -17.70
N THR A 398 11.38 -2.90 -18.60
CA THR A 398 11.15 -1.65 -19.35
C THR A 398 9.97 -1.72 -20.31
N ALA A 399 9.69 -2.90 -20.88
CA ALA A 399 8.55 -3.09 -21.77
C ALA A 399 7.23 -3.05 -20.99
N PHE A 400 7.18 -3.68 -19.83
CA PHE A 400 6.03 -3.65 -18.93
C PHE A 400 5.77 -2.24 -18.40
N LEU A 401 6.79 -1.53 -17.93
CA LEU A 401 6.65 -0.17 -17.41
C LEU A 401 6.08 0.81 -18.44
N LYS A 402 6.45 0.67 -19.71
CA LYS A 402 5.89 1.48 -20.81
C LYS A 402 4.41 1.23 -21.07
N GLN A 403 3.90 0.07 -20.68
CA GLN A 403 2.50 -0.30 -20.85
C GLN A 403 1.64 0.06 -19.64
N LEU A 404 2.24 0.47 -18.50
CA LEU A 404 1.52 0.78 -17.27
C LEU A 404 0.66 2.03 -17.45
N HIS A 405 -0.54 1.82 -17.99
CA HIS A 405 -1.55 2.85 -18.14
C HIS A 405 -2.89 2.32 -17.66
N ALA A 406 -3.52 3.05 -16.75
CA ALA A 406 -4.83 2.77 -16.21
C ALA A 406 -5.70 4.03 -16.30
N GLU A 407 -6.94 3.86 -16.72
CA GLU A 407 -7.96 4.91 -16.80
C GLU A 407 -9.18 4.49 -15.98
N ARG A 408 -9.79 5.46 -15.36
CA ARG A 408 -11.05 5.33 -14.64
C ARG A 408 -12.01 6.40 -15.14
N HIS A 409 -13.18 5.97 -15.58
CA HIS A 409 -14.21 6.87 -16.07
C HIS A 409 -15.44 6.79 -15.18
N ILE A 410 -16.15 7.91 -15.09
CA ILE A 410 -17.39 8.06 -14.33
C ILE A 410 -18.55 7.90 -15.33
N PRO A 411 -19.36 6.84 -15.21
CA PRO A 411 -20.50 6.66 -16.10
C PRO A 411 -21.57 7.71 -15.81
N VAL A 412 -22.11 8.29 -16.88
CA VAL A 412 -23.16 9.32 -16.81
C VAL A 412 -24.29 9.02 -17.79
N THR A 413 -25.48 9.48 -17.43
CA THR A 413 -26.63 9.57 -18.34
C THR A 413 -26.68 10.96 -18.96
N ILE A 414 -26.84 11.04 -20.26
CA ILE A 414 -27.00 12.29 -21.02
C ILE A 414 -28.42 12.33 -21.55
N THR A 415 -29.16 13.40 -21.30
CA THR A 415 -30.53 13.53 -21.77
C THR A 415 -30.72 14.88 -22.50
N LEU A 416 -31.12 14.81 -23.76
CA LEU A 416 -31.57 15.96 -24.56
C LEU A 416 -33.08 15.87 -24.71
N GLU A 417 -33.80 16.89 -24.26
CA GLU A 417 -35.26 17.00 -24.33
C GLU A 417 -35.65 18.27 -25.06
N ALA A 418 -36.77 18.23 -25.77
CA ALA A 418 -37.37 19.42 -26.37
C ALA A 418 -38.32 20.08 -25.35
N GLU A 419 -38.28 21.41 -25.23
CA GLU A 419 -39.19 22.24 -24.45
C GLU A 419 -39.82 23.32 -25.32
N GLU A 420 -40.77 24.15 -24.80
CA GLU A 420 -41.55 25.07 -25.62
C GLU A 420 -40.71 25.97 -26.56
N SER A 421 -39.57 26.49 -26.09
CA SER A 421 -38.76 27.46 -26.84
C SER A 421 -37.37 26.94 -27.23
N GLY A 422 -37.11 25.63 -27.11
CA GLY A 422 -35.80 25.09 -27.45
C GLY A 422 -35.53 23.72 -26.87
N PHE A 423 -34.37 23.55 -26.25
CA PHE A 423 -33.91 22.26 -25.74
C PHE A 423 -33.32 22.37 -24.35
N VAL A 424 -33.50 21.31 -23.58
CA VAL A 424 -32.81 21.07 -22.31
C VAL A 424 -31.78 19.97 -22.51
N LEU A 425 -30.54 20.23 -22.17
CA LEU A 425 -29.48 19.20 -22.12
C LEU A 425 -29.02 18.99 -20.68
N SER A 426 -29.09 17.74 -20.23
CA SER A 426 -28.70 17.34 -18.90
C SER A 426 -27.61 16.25 -18.92
N ILE A 427 -26.68 16.30 -17.96
CA ILE A 427 -25.73 15.24 -17.62
C ILE A 427 -25.89 14.93 -16.14
N GLY A 428 -26.13 13.67 -15.80
CA GLY A 428 -26.30 13.21 -14.43
C GLY A 428 -25.57 11.90 -14.14
N SER A 429 -25.42 11.57 -12.85
CA SER A 429 -24.79 10.31 -12.41
C SER A 429 -25.57 9.08 -12.90
N TYR A 430 -24.85 8.01 -13.27
CA TYR A 430 -25.43 6.73 -13.68
C TYR A 430 -25.13 5.64 -12.62
N PRO A 431 -26.10 4.76 -12.29
CA PRO A 431 -27.55 4.90 -12.56
C PRO A 431 -28.12 6.07 -11.75
N ALA A 432 -29.06 6.78 -12.29
CA ALA A 432 -29.54 8.10 -11.85
C ALA A 432 -29.64 8.32 -10.34
N GLY A 433 -29.24 9.49 -9.84
CA GLY A 433 -29.72 9.98 -8.57
C GLY A 433 -28.81 10.79 -7.66
N SER A 434 -27.49 10.85 -7.80
CA SER A 434 -26.67 11.60 -6.83
C SER A 434 -26.43 13.07 -7.20
N TRP A 435 -26.38 13.40 -8.47
CA TRP A 435 -26.24 14.77 -8.99
C TRP A 435 -26.69 14.86 -10.46
N ILE A 436 -27.07 16.06 -10.88
CA ILE A 436 -27.43 16.37 -12.27
C ILE A 436 -27.06 17.82 -12.57
N ALA A 437 -26.53 18.07 -13.76
CA ALA A 437 -26.31 19.40 -14.33
C ALA A 437 -27.22 19.60 -15.53
N THR A 438 -27.92 20.72 -15.59
CA THR A 438 -28.88 21.03 -16.63
C THR A 438 -28.58 22.40 -17.22
N ARG A 439 -28.74 22.54 -18.55
CA ARG A 439 -28.69 23.81 -19.27
C ARG A 439 -29.83 23.88 -20.26
N HIS A 440 -30.42 25.08 -20.40
CA HIS A 440 -31.50 25.40 -21.33
C HIS A 440 -30.96 26.20 -22.49
N TYR A 441 -31.38 25.85 -23.69
CA TYR A 441 -30.89 26.46 -24.94
C TYR A 441 -32.07 26.86 -25.84
N GLU A 442 -32.18 28.13 -26.15
CA GLU A 442 -33.12 28.61 -27.17
C GLU A 442 -32.66 28.15 -28.56
N HIS A 443 -33.50 27.43 -29.25
CA HIS A 443 -33.20 26.95 -30.59
C HIS A 443 -34.50 26.55 -31.34
N PRO A 444 -34.64 26.85 -32.65
CA PRO A 444 -35.82 26.47 -33.42
C PRO A 444 -36.04 24.97 -33.50
N HIS A 445 -37.29 24.53 -33.40
CA HIS A 445 -37.72 23.15 -33.56
C HIS A 445 -37.82 22.74 -35.03
N THR A 446 -36.79 22.94 -35.82
CA THR A 446 -36.76 22.54 -37.22
C THR A 446 -36.73 21.02 -37.32
N ALA A 447 -37.68 20.42 -38.04
CA ALA A 447 -37.72 18.98 -38.25
C ALA A 447 -36.50 18.51 -39.07
N ALA A 448 -35.89 17.38 -38.69
CA ALA A 448 -34.83 16.77 -39.47
C ALA A 448 -35.38 16.02 -40.69
N THR A 449 -34.73 16.16 -41.85
CA THR A 449 -35.15 15.48 -43.09
C THR A 449 -34.89 13.96 -43.04
N GLN A 450 -33.88 13.52 -42.29
CA GLN A 450 -33.56 12.11 -42.07
C GLN A 450 -33.66 11.81 -40.58
N GLY A 451 -34.87 11.63 -40.07
CA GLY A 451 -35.18 11.63 -38.66
C GLY A 451 -34.36 10.63 -37.82
N GLU A 452 -34.36 9.35 -38.20
CA GLU A 452 -33.62 8.33 -37.44
C GLU A 452 -32.11 8.55 -37.51
N GLN A 453 -31.57 8.94 -38.67
CA GLN A 453 -30.16 9.25 -38.83
C GLN A 453 -29.74 10.47 -38.00
N ALA A 454 -30.57 11.50 -37.91
CA ALA A 454 -30.32 12.68 -37.09
C ALA A 454 -30.24 12.31 -35.60
N ARG A 455 -31.20 11.52 -35.10
CA ARG A 455 -31.20 11.03 -33.71
C ARG A 455 -29.95 10.23 -33.38
N ARG A 456 -29.57 9.26 -34.22
CA ARG A 456 -28.33 8.46 -34.04
C ARG A 456 -27.09 9.34 -34.03
N THR A 457 -27.03 10.33 -34.92
CA THR A 457 -25.89 11.25 -34.99
C THR A 457 -25.82 12.14 -33.76
N GLN A 458 -26.95 12.67 -33.28
CA GLN A 458 -27.02 13.47 -32.05
C GLN A 458 -26.57 12.66 -30.85
N ALA A 459 -27.09 11.45 -30.63
CA ALA A 459 -26.68 10.57 -29.55
C ALA A 459 -25.19 10.26 -29.61
N ALA A 460 -24.66 9.91 -30.80
CA ALA A 460 -23.24 9.63 -30.98
C ALA A 460 -22.32 10.86 -30.71
N GLN A 461 -22.80 12.08 -30.97
CA GLN A 461 -22.03 13.29 -30.70
C GLN A 461 -22.10 13.71 -29.23
N LEU A 462 -23.24 13.56 -28.59
CA LEU A 462 -23.40 13.81 -27.14
C LEU A 462 -22.57 12.85 -26.32
N ALA A 463 -22.44 11.59 -26.75
CA ALA A 463 -21.61 10.59 -26.10
C ALA A 463 -20.10 10.91 -26.10
N LYS A 464 -19.63 11.84 -26.94
CA LYS A 464 -18.19 12.19 -27.03
C LYS A 464 -17.81 13.20 -25.97
N LEU A 465 -17.59 12.73 -24.74
CA LEU A 465 -17.29 13.58 -23.59
C LEU A 465 -15.81 14.02 -23.51
N GLY A 466 -14.96 13.59 -24.47
CA GLY A 466 -13.63 14.12 -24.75
C GLY A 466 -12.68 14.09 -23.54
N ASP A 467 -12.14 15.27 -23.19
CA ASP A 467 -11.13 15.45 -22.13
C ASP A 467 -11.72 15.48 -20.71
N THR A 468 -12.94 14.97 -20.51
CA THR A 468 -13.56 14.84 -19.17
C THR A 468 -13.32 13.47 -18.56
N ASP A 469 -13.49 13.36 -17.25
CA ASP A 469 -13.45 12.08 -16.53
C ASP A 469 -14.72 11.22 -16.78
N TYR A 470 -15.65 11.67 -17.64
CA TYR A 470 -16.94 11.02 -17.89
C TYR A 470 -16.94 10.07 -19.08
N VAL A 471 -17.79 9.03 -19.00
CA VAL A 471 -18.18 8.16 -20.10
C VAL A 471 -19.71 8.07 -20.18
N ALA A 472 -20.28 8.23 -21.36
CA ALA A 472 -21.72 8.09 -21.54
C ALA A 472 -22.13 6.62 -21.41
N ALA A 473 -22.83 6.27 -20.32
CA ALA A 473 -23.46 4.96 -20.14
C ALA A 473 -24.80 4.88 -20.89
N GLU A 474 -25.57 5.98 -20.87
CA GLU A 474 -26.82 6.11 -21.60
C GLU A 474 -26.93 7.50 -22.20
N VAL A 475 -27.54 7.58 -23.40
CA VAL A 475 -27.83 8.84 -24.08
C VAL A 475 -29.26 8.81 -24.58
N HIS A 476 -30.09 9.71 -24.06
CA HIS A 476 -31.46 9.89 -24.48
C HIS A 476 -31.59 11.13 -25.36
N VAL A 477 -32.29 11.01 -26.47
CA VAL A 477 -32.59 12.11 -27.39
C VAL A 477 -34.10 12.10 -27.69
N PRO A 478 -34.72 13.25 -28.07
CA PRO A 478 -36.16 13.31 -28.34
C PRO A 478 -36.62 12.28 -29.36
N GLU A 479 -37.83 11.72 -29.18
CA GLU A 479 -38.45 10.81 -30.15
C GLU A 479 -38.67 11.51 -31.48
N GLN A 480 -39.16 12.75 -31.45
CA GLN A 480 -39.23 13.61 -32.62
C GLN A 480 -37.82 14.09 -32.99
N ALA A 481 -37.44 13.86 -34.23
CA ALA A 481 -36.11 14.24 -34.70
C ALA A 481 -36.08 15.72 -35.12
N TYR A 482 -35.20 16.48 -34.52
CA TYR A 482 -34.95 17.88 -34.82
C TYR A 482 -33.60 18.08 -35.52
N PHE A 483 -33.51 19.10 -36.36
CA PHE A 483 -32.23 19.53 -36.94
C PHE A 483 -31.52 20.47 -35.95
N ILE A 484 -30.39 20.06 -35.43
CA ILE A 484 -29.51 20.86 -34.61
C ILE A 484 -28.11 20.83 -35.27
N PRO A 485 -27.54 22.00 -35.63
CA PRO A 485 -26.20 22.05 -36.20
C PRO A 485 -25.17 21.38 -35.29
N MET A 486 -24.25 20.62 -35.86
CA MET A 486 -23.25 19.87 -35.10
C MET A 486 -22.33 20.78 -34.23
N SER A 487 -22.02 21.99 -34.73
CA SER A 487 -21.28 22.98 -33.98
C SER A 487 -22.02 23.42 -32.71
N THR A 488 -23.32 23.65 -32.84
CA THR A 488 -24.22 24.03 -31.72
C THR A 488 -24.31 22.90 -30.68
N LEU A 489 -24.60 21.68 -31.14
CA LEU A 489 -24.68 20.52 -30.25
C LEU A 489 -23.36 20.26 -29.50
N ASN A 490 -22.22 20.42 -30.19
CA ASN A 490 -20.89 20.30 -29.56
C ASN A 490 -20.59 21.43 -28.55
N ALA A 491 -21.09 22.64 -28.78
CA ALA A 491 -20.98 23.73 -27.83
C ALA A 491 -21.79 23.43 -26.55
N TRP A 492 -23.07 23.05 -26.73
CA TRP A 492 -23.96 22.67 -25.61
C TRP A 492 -23.36 21.53 -24.75
N ARG A 493 -22.87 20.46 -25.43
CA ARG A 493 -22.23 19.34 -24.74
C ARG A 493 -21.04 19.78 -23.89
N ARG A 494 -20.16 20.65 -24.40
CA ARG A 494 -19.01 21.15 -23.63
C ARG A 494 -19.45 21.98 -22.44
N GLU A 495 -20.45 22.82 -22.61
CA GLU A 495 -20.96 23.69 -21.56
C GLU A 495 -21.63 22.89 -20.44
N VAL A 496 -22.51 21.93 -20.78
CA VAL A 496 -23.17 21.11 -19.76
C VAL A 496 -22.20 20.15 -19.10
N ALA A 497 -21.17 19.66 -19.81
CA ALA A 497 -20.13 18.82 -19.21
C ALA A 497 -19.28 19.60 -18.19
N ALA A 498 -18.97 20.89 -18.45
CA ALA A 498 -18.33 21.76 -17.48
C ALA A 498 -19.20 21.98 -16.23
N ALA A 499 -20.50 22.23 -16.44
CA ALA A 499 -21.46 22.36 -15.34
C ALA A 499 -21.63 21.07 -14.53
N ALA A 500 -21.48 19.89 -15.19
CA ALA A 500 -21.52 18.60 -14.51
C ALA A 500 -20.35 18.41 -13.54
N VAL A 501 -19.14 18.87 -13.89
CA VAL A 501 -17.98 18.86 -12.99
C VAL A 501 -18.28 19.69 -11.75
N GLU A 502 -18.82 20.90 -11.90
CA GLU A 502 -19.16 21.77 -10.77
C GLU A 502 -20.25 21.16 -9.89
N ALA A 503 -21.31 20.60 -10.50
CA ALA A 503 -22.38 19.93 -9.76
C ALA A 503 -21.84 18.72 -8.97
N GLN A 504 -20.95 17.95 -9.54
CA GLN A 504 -20.35 16.79 -8.90
C GLN A 504 -19.39 17.19 -7.77
N ASP A 505 -18.56 18.22 -7.96
CA ASP A 505 -17.65 18.72 -6.92
C ASP A 505 -18.39 19.18 -5.66
N THR A 506 -19.65 19.66 -5.82
CA THR A 506 -20.50 20.07 -4.70
C THR A 506 -21.37 18.94 -4.12
N ALA A 507 -21.55 17.84 -4.85
CA ALA A 507 -22.42 16.73 -4.44
C ALA A 507 -21.79 15.85 -3.35
N TYR A 508 -20.47 15.83 -3.21
CA TYR A 508 -19.81 15.00 -2.21
C TYR A 508 -20.04 15.52 -0.80
N ILE A 509 -20.73 14.72 0.02
CA ILE A 509 -21.01 15.04 1.41
C ILE A 509 -20.11 14.20 2.31
N ARG A 510 -19.10 14.84 2.90
CA ARG A 510 -18.26 14.21 3.91
C ARG A 510 -19.05 13.89 5.16
N GLN A 511 -18.94 12.66 5.65
CA GLN A 511 -19.58 12.25 6.88
C GLN A 511 -18.86 12.86 8.09
N LYS A 512 -19.57 13.65 8.88
CA LYS A 512 -19.07 14.17 10.16
C LYS A 512 -18.93 13.03 11.17
N ALA A 513 -17.86 13.06 11.96
CA ALA A 513 -17.66 12.15 13.06
C ALA A 513 -18.25 12.68 14.36
N ALA A 514 -18.67 11.79 15.24
CA ALA A 514 -18.91 12.14 16.63
C ALA A 514 -17.59 12.53 17.31
N PRO A 515 -17.62 13.40 18.34
CA PRO A 515 -16.44 13.70 19.13
C PRO A 515 -15.83 12.43 19.73
N VAL A 516 -14.52 12.32 19.66
CA VAL A 516 -13.77 11.24 20.32
C VAL A 516 -13.40 11.75 21.72
N THR A 517 -13.64 10.93 22.73
CA THR A 517 -13.31 11.24 24.12
C THR A 517 -12.31 10.25 24.67
N VAL A 518 -11.37 10.71 25.48
CA VAL A 518 -10.37 9.87 26.11
C VAL A 518 -10.24 10.25 27.60
N SER A 519 -10.15 9.24 28.47
CA SER A 519 -9.76 9.42 29.87
C SER A 519 -8.25 9.26 30.03
N GLU A 520 -7.65 9.79 31.09
CA GLU A 520 -6.24 9.62 31.39
C GLU A 520 -5.85 8.14 31.52
N ALA A 521 -6.77 7.31 32.04
CA ALA A 521 -6.54 5.87 32.25
C ALA A 521 -6.50 5.07 30.92
N ASP A 522 -7.06 5.63 29.84
CA ASP A 522 -7.12 4.97 28.53
C ASP A 522 -5.88 5.27 27.67
N LEU A 523 -5.05 6.23 28.10
CA LEU A 523 -3.87 6.63 27.34
C LEU A 523 -2.72 5.66 27.58
N PRO A 524 -2.06 5.15 26.52
CA PRO A 524 -0.90 4.30 26.68
C PRO A 524 0.29 5.11 27.21
N ASP A 525 1.13 4.45 28.02
CA ASP A 525 2.44 4.97 28.36
C ASP A 525 3.36 4.84 27.13
N TYR A 526 3.81 5.96 26.62
CA TYR A 526 4.76 6.03 25.50
C TYR A 526 6.23 6.05 25.95
N ASN A 527 6.50 5.89 27.25
CA ASN A 527 7.85 5.79 27.75
C ASN A 527 8.49 4.47 27.28
N SER A 528 9.60 4.58 26.56
CA SER A 528 10.34 3.42 26.06
C SER A 528 11.49 2.96 26.99
N THR A 529 11.63 3.57 28.16
CA THR A 529 12.69 3.20 29.12
C THR A 529 12.49 1.76 29.61
N GLY A 530 13.51 0.93 29.47
CA GLY A 530 13.45 -0.49 29.84
C GLY A 530 12.84 -1.43 28.77
N GLU A 531 12.21 -0.90 27.74
CA GLU A 531 11.67 -1.71 26.65
C GLU A 531 12.79 -2.33 25.80
N PRO A 532 12.59 -3.52 25.21
CA PRO A 532 13.49 -4.06 24.20
C PRO A 532 13.70 -3.09 23.03
N LEU A 533 14.85 -3.16 22.35
CA LEU A 533 15.10 -2.41 21.11
C LEU A 533 14.06 -2.77 20.03
N MET A 534 13.68 -4.06 19.98
CA MET A 534 12.61 -4.58 19.13
C MET A 534 11.92 -5.75 19.81
N THR A 535 10.60 -5.85 19.61
CA THR A 535 9.82 -7.06 19.93
C THR A 535 9.22 -7.60 18.64
N CYS A 536 9.52 -8.86 18.28
CA CYS A 536 9.20 -9.45 16.99
C CYS A 536 8.39 -10.76 17.16
N ARG A 537 7.39 -10.99 16.31
CA ARG A 537 6.80 -12.32 16.10
C ARG A 537 7.71 -13.20 15.24
N TYR A 538 8.46 -12.59 14.32
CA TYR A 538 9.55 -13.22 13.59
C TYR A 538 10.60 -13.77 14.57
N CYS A 539 11.20 -14.93 14.25
CA CYS A 539 12.14 -15.58 15.13
C CYS A 539 13.23 -16.31 14.32
N ILE A 540 14.48 -15.89 14.50
CA ILE A 540 15.63 -16.51 13.82
C ILE A 540 15.78 -18.00 14.17
N LEU A 541 15.48 -18.43 15.41
CA LEU A 541 15.47 -19.85 15.76
C LEU A 541 14.50 -20.66 14.89
N TYR A 542 13.30 -20.10 14.61
CA TYR A 542 12.33 -20.78 13.77
C TYR A 542 12.79 -20.84 12.30
N GLU A 543 13.37 -19.76 11.81
CA GLU A 543 13.94 -19.70 10.44
C GLU A 543 15.08 -20.72 10.23
N LEU A 544 15.89 -20.95 11.26
CA LEU A 544 16.98 -21.94 11.23
C LEU A 544 16.50 -23.39 11.44
N GLY A 545 15.18 -23.62 11.64
CA GLY A 545 14.63 -24.93 11.95
C GLY A 545 14.91 -25.43 13.38
N HIS A 546 15.20 -24.52 14.32
CA HIS A 546 15.61 -24.82 15.70
C HIS A 546 14.61 -24.35 16.74
N CYS A 547 13.33 -24.28 16.38
CA CYS A 547 12.27 -23.86 17.31
C CYS A 547 12.20 -24.83 18.52
N ARG A 548 12.33 -24.29 19.73
CA ARG A 548 12.28 -25.06 21.00
C ARG A 548 10.93 -25.76 21.26
N LYS A 549 9.87 -25.38 20.55
CA LYS A 549 8.56 -26.06 20.57
C LYS A 549 8.47 -27.26 19.62
N GLN A 550 9.51 -27.49 18.80
CA GLN A 550 9.65 -28.60 17.89
C GLN A 550 10.94 -29.36 18.26
N PRO A 551 11.08 -30.66 17.93
CA PRO A 551 12.31 -31.39 18.17
C PRO A 551 13.49 -30.70 17.47
N SER A 552 14.36 -30.05 18.25
CA SER A 552 15.55 -29.35 17.73
C SER A 552 16.75 -30.28 17.72
N ARG A 553 17.58 -30.19 16.66
CA ARG A 553 18.87 -30.90 16.55
C ARG A 553 20.05 -30.08 17.07
N LEU A 554 19.84 -28.79 17.38
CA LEU A 554 20.92 -27.95 17.91
C LEU A 554 21.10 -28.09 19.42
N LYS A 555 22.36 -28.05 19.84
CA LYS A 555 22.70 -27.86 21.24
C LYS A 555 22.41 -26.40 21.64
N PRO A 556 21.94 -26.12 22.87
CA PRO A 556 21.64 -24.76 23.31
C PRO A 556 22.80 -23.76 23.17
N GLU A 557 24.04 -24.24 23.31
CA GLU A 557 25.27 -23.45 23.15
C GLU A 557 25.59 -23.04 21.70
N SER A 558 24.88 -23.60 20.71
CA SER A 558 25.00 -23.29 19.28
C SER A 558 23.78 -22.52 18.75
N GLU A 559 22.90 -22.04 19.63
CA GLU A 559 21.79 -21.19 19.24
C GLU A 559 22.26 -19.75 18.98
N PRO A 560 21.58 -18.99 18.06
CA PRO A 560 21.89 -17.57 17.87
C PRO A 560 21.65 -16.78 19.15
N ARG A 561 22.64 -15.99 19.55
CA ARG A 561 22.59 -15.18 20.77
C ARG A 561 22.83 -13.70 20.49
N TYR A 562 23.64 -13.38 19.50
CA TYR A 562 24.00 -12.01 19.18
C TYR A 562 23.88 -11.74 17.68
N LEU A 563 23.55 -10.49 17.36
CA LEU A 563 23.68 -9.92 16.02
C LEU A 563 24.70 -8.79 16.07
N ARG A 564 25.71 -8.85 15.19
CA ARG A 564 26.77 -7.85 15.13
C ARG A 564 26.81 -7.19 13.76
N LEU A 565 26.75 -5.86 13.72
CA LEU A 565 26.96 -5.05 12.53
C LEU A 565 28.44 -4.96 12.15
N SER A 566 28.75 -4.60 10.91
CA SER A 566 30.12 -4.42 10.42
C SER A 566 30.92 -3.35 11.18
N ASN A 567 30.27 -2.38 11.81
CA ASN A 567 30.89 -1.38 12.68
C ASN A 567 31.14 -1.85 14.11
N GLY A 568 30.89 -3.13 14.42
CA GLY A 568 31.07 -3.72 15.74
C GLY A 568 29.88 -3.57 16.70
N THR A 569 28.86 -2.76 16.37
CA THR A 569 27.65 -2.64 17.20
C THR A 569 27.00 -4.01 17.36
N THR A 570 26.82 -4.45 18.59
CA THR A 570 26.27 -5.78 18.90
C THR A 570 24.98 -5.64 19.70
N VAL A 571 23.98 -6.45 19.37
CA VAL A 571 22.72 -6.57 20.11
C VAL A 571 22.48 -8.02 20.49
N GLU A 572 21.76 -8.24 21.57
CA GLU A 572 21.44 -9.56 22.10
C GLU A 572 20.04 -10.01 21.70
N LEU A 573 19.92 -11.29 21.38
CA LEU A 573 18.65 -11.96 21.08
C LEU A 573 18.12 -12.68 22.32
N GLN A 574 16.90 -12.38 22.69
CA GLN A 574 16.18 -13.08 23.76
C GLN A 574 14.92 -13.75 23.18
N PHE A 575 14.75 -15.03 23.48
CA PHE A 575 13.65 -15.84 22.92
C PHE A 575 12.62 -16.15 24.02
N ASP A 576 11.47 -15.45 23.99
CA ASP A 576 10.27 -15.81 24.75
C ASP A 576 9.50 -16.90 23.99
N CYS A 577 9.96 -18.14 24.14
CA CYS A 577 9.36 -19.28 23.46
C CYS A 577 7.94 -19.60 23.94
N LYS A 578 7.54 -19.20 25.18
CA LYS A 578 6.18 -19.35 25.68
C LYS A 578 5.20 -18.55 24.82
N ASN A 579 5.52 -17.29 24.55
CA ASN A 579 4.67 -16.35 23.79
C ASN A 579 5.06 -16.24 22.32
N CYS A 580 6.01 -17.08 21.83
CA CYS A 580 6.52 -17.03 20.45
C CYS A 580 6.99 -15.64 20.03
N ARG A 581 7.82 -15.00 20.85
CA ARG A 581 8.41 -13.68 20.61
C ARG A 581 9.93 -13.76 20.63
N MET A 582 10.57 -12.95 19.78
CA MET A 582 11.99 -12.67 19.83
C MET A 582 12.18 -11.19 20.19
N ASN A 583 12.85 -10.93 21.27
CA ASN A 583 13.25 -9.59 21.66
C ASN A 583 14.70 -9.35 21.22
N ILE A 584 14.98 -8.15 20.75
CA ILE A 584 16.33 -7.66 20.51
C ILE A 584 16.58 -6.62 21.58
N ILE A 585 17.63 -6.81 22.40
CA ILE A 585 18.01 -5.92 23.49
C ILE A 585 19.39 -5.33 23.26
N ASP A 586 19.64 -4.19 23.89
CA ASP A 586 20.96 -3.56 23.87
C ASP A 586 21.95 -4.42 24.66
N TYR A 587 23.07 -4.78 24.05
CA TYR A 587 24.11 -5.58 24.68
C TYR A 587 24.71 -4.90 25.92
N SER A 588 24.78 -3.57 25.96
CA SER A 588 25.26 -2.79 27.09
C SER A 588 24.36 -2.89 28.32
N ASN A 589 23.08 -3.19 28.14
CA ASN A 589 22.07 -3.36 29.19
C ASN A 589 21.87 -4.83 29.62
N SER A 590 22.56 -5.78 29.00
CA SER A 590 22.49 -7.17 29.42
C SER A 590 23.18 -7.30 30.79
N GLN A 591 22.51 -7.90 31.78
CA GLN A 591 23.07 -8.15 33.12
C GLN A 591 24.29 -9.10 33.13
N LEU A 592 24.85 -9.42 31.97
CA LEU A 592 26.08 -10.15 31.74
C LEU A 592 27.30 -9.23 31.59
N SER A 593 27.27 -8.03 32.14
CA SER A 593 28.46 -7.22 32.36
C SER A 593 29.29 -7.78 33.55
N ASN A 594 29.70 -9.05 33.43
CA ASN A 594 30.82 -9.57 34.20
C ASN A 594 32.09 -9.29 33.39
N PRO A 595 32.99 -8.37 33.83
CA PRO A 595 34.13 -7.91 33.03
C PRO A 595 35.17 -8.99 32.71
N GLN A 596 34.95 -10.24 33.15
CA GLN A 596 35.95 -11.32 33.00
C GLN A 596 35.77 -12.25 31.81
N THR A 597 34.71 -12.10 30.99
CA THR A 597 34.44 -13.12 29.95
C THR A 597 34.45 -12.68 28.49
N LEU A 598 34.68 -11.43 28.16
CA LEU A 598 34.87 -11.07 26.73
C LEU A 598 35.74 -9.81 26.60
N LYS A 599 37.06 -9.94 26.76
CA LYS A 599 38.02 -9.11 26.03
C LYS A 599 37.90 -9.42 24.54
N LEU A 600 36.91 -8.87 23.85
CA LEU A 600 36.87 -8.73 22.42
C LEU A 600 37.48 -7.38 22.04
N SER A 601 38.65 -7.07 22.57
CA SER A 601 39.56 -6.06 22.05
C SER A 601 40.69 -6.80 21.36
N ASN A 602 40.84 -6.57 20.06
CA ASN A 602 41.90 -7.02 19.18
C ASN A 602 41.80 -8.48 18.67
N ILE A 603 41.03 -8.68 17.65
CA ILE A 603 41.44 -9.39 16.42
C ILE A 603 40.85 -8.64 15.23
#